data_2cefe6858b00fe4d337455a9c02e8b43
#
_entry.id   2cefe6858b00fe4d337455a9c02e8b43
#
_cell.length_a   1.000
_cell.length_b   1.000
_cell.length_c   1.000
_cell.angle_alpha   90.00
_cell.angle_beta   90.00
_cell.angle_gamma   90.00
#
_symmetry.space_group_name_H-M   'P 1'
#
loop_
_entity.id
_entity.type
_entity.pdbx_description
1 polymer ?
#
loop_
_entity_poly.entity_id
_entity_poly.type
_entity_poly.pdbx_seq_one_letter_code
_entity_poly.pdbx_strand_id
1 'polypeptide(L)'
;MKKTNFAFMAFASGKESTEGNAVKRYTGVAPVFVLAVNPNKAELEKLYNTQLENDPEYLGEVEVGEDKHKVQNVRLDFIVKTDAEKCGGIEFTTKVAFFIRKEYRYNRDQTKVQIIDKYGRTAWVTVEQAKAHEIPVYKNGPANIDKDYRPAYHGEEELTNFIKAYLNIPNVMKYVNNTWVMVDKPEDCEARLENIAEYFKGNFKELRDVIALQPNNKVKVLFGVRTTDDNKQYQAVYNQMFLKNNITDYSKLDADLQERKAAGAYPTTEFTVGDLKEYDVESTDLSNSGAAGDMPFPAGDAGGGTPWDFGK
;
A
#
# COMPACT_ATOMS: atom_id res chain seq x y z
N MET A 1 -14.68 -8.26 -30.03
CA MET A 1 -14.19 -7.73 -28.72
C MET A 1 -13.19 -8.74 -28.19
N LYS A 2 -11.89 -8.41 -28.21
CA LYS A 2 -10.85 -9.26 -27.61
C LYS A 2 -10.86 -8.96 -26.10
N LYS A 3 -11.18 -9.96 -25.29
CA LYS A 3 -10.99 -9.90 -23.85
C LYS A 3 -9.49 -9.87 -23.58
N THR A 4 -8.98 -8.76 -23.08
CA THR A 4 -7.61 -8.65 -22.63
C THR A 4 -7.54 -9.33 -21.28
N ASN A 5 -7.03 -10.54 -21.24
CA ASN A 5 -6.73 -11.23 -19.99
C ASN A 5 -5.45 -10.64 -19.43
N PHE A 6 -5.55 -9.96 -18.31
CA PHE A 6 -4.38 -9.51 -17.55
C PHE A 6 -3.81 -10.71 -16.80
N ALA A 7 -2.70 -11.23 -17.27
CA ALA A 7 -1.92 -12.21 -16.55
C ALA A 7 -1.08 -11.51 -15.47
N PHE A 8 -1.40 -11.74 -14.21
CA PHE A 8 -0.60 -11.27 -13.09
C PHE A 8 0.26 -12.41 -12.58
N MET A 9 1.57 -12.21 -12.56
CA MET A 9 2.47 -13.16 -11.92
C MET A 9 2.57 -12.86 -10.43
N ALA A 10 2.27 -13.84 -9.59
CA ALA A 10 2.66 -13.83 -8.20
C ALA A 10 4.11 -14.33 -8.13
N PHE A 11 4.99 -13.45 -7.76
CA PHE A 11 6.39 -13.78 -7.62
C PHE A 11 6.64 -14.35 -6.22
N ALA A 12 7.02 -15.60 -6.15
CA ALA A 12 7.65 -16.18 -4.99
C ALA A 12 9.14 -16.22 -5.26
N SER A 13 9.94 -15.47 -4.53
CA SER A 13 11.38 -15.62 -4.58
C SER A 13 11.80 -16.69 -3.57
N GLY A 14 11.93 -17.86 -4.04
CA GLY A 14 12.70 -18.93 -3.41
C GLY A 14 13.29 -19.71 -4.57
N LYS A 15 14.50 -20.20 -4.45
CA LYS A 15 15.01 -21.18 -5.40
C LYS A 15 13.95 -22.28 -5.51
N GLU A 16 13.28 -22.37 -6.64
CA GLU A 16 12.49 -23.54 -6.96
C GLU A 16 13.45 -24.72 -6.93
N SER A 17 13.39 -25.50 -5.87
CA SER A 17 13.85 -26.86 -5.94
C SER A 17 12.80 -27.63 -6.75
N THR A 18 13.23 -28.34 -7.75
CA THR A 18 12.44 -29.13 -8.69
C THR A 18 11.70 -30.31 -8.07
N GLU A 19 11.44 -30.29 -6.78
CA GLU A 19 10.66 -31.31 -6.08
C GLU A 19 9.57 -30.57 -5.27
N GLY A 20 8.37 -30.54 -5.82
CA GLY A 20 7.07 -30.40 -5.13
C GLY A 20 6.91 -29.47 -3.93
N ASN A 21 7.74 -28.45 -3.77
CA ASN A 21 7.66 -27.57 -2.62
C ASN A 21 6.55 -26.55 -2.81
N ALA A 22 5.53 -26.64 -1.97
CA ALA A 22 4.52 -25.59 -1.82
C ALA A 22 5.20 -24.25 -1.62
N VAL A 23 4.77 -23.23 -2.35
CA VAL A 23 5.32 -21.87 -2.24
C VAL A 23 5.06 -21.35 -0.84
N LYS A 24 6.11 -21.11 -0.08
CA LYS A 24 6.01 -20.65 1.31
C LYS A 24 5.31 -19.29 1.38
N ARG A 25 4.47 -19.12 2.38
CA ARG A 25 3.79 -17.88 2.72
C ARG A 25 4.19 -17.48 4.13
N TYR A 26 4.08 -16.19 4.42
CA TYR A 26 4.54 -15.64 5.68
C TYR A 26 3.50 -14.71 6.28
N THR A 27 3.43 -14.68 7.61
CA THR A 27 2.61 -13.74 8.37
C THR A 27 3.47 -13.09 9.46
N GLY A 28 3.18 -11.83 9.75
CA GLY A 28 3.93 -11.08 10.76
C GLY A 28 4.47 -9.75 10.24
N VAL A 29 5.09 -8.99 11.11
CA VAL A 29 5.71 -7.69 10.82
C VAL A 29 7.19 -7.88 10.46
N ALA A 30 7.59 -7.39 9.32
CA ALA A 30 8.98 -7.45 8.90
C ALA A 30 9.51 -6.10 8.42
N PRO A 31 10.74 -5.73 8.80
CA PRO A 31 11.47 -4.67 8.11
C PRO A 31 11.85 -5.12 6.70
N VAL A 32 11.59 -4.28 5.73
CA VAL A 32 11.88 -4.55 4.32
C VAL A 32 12.69 -3.43 3.70
N PHE A 33 13.56 -3.80 2.77
CA PHE A 33 14.21 -2.90 1.84
C PHE A 33 13.34 -2.70 0.60
N VAL A 34 13.35 -1.52 0.01
CA VAL A 34 12.78 -1.29 -1.31
C VAL A 34 13.87 -1.50 -2.36
N LEU A 35 13.65 -2.44 -3.27
CA LEU A 35 14.59 -2.80 -4.33
C LEU A 35 14.33 -2.03 -5.62
N ALA A 36 13.05 -1.79 -5.94
CA ALA A 36 12.64 -1.11 -7.16
C ALA A 36 11.23 -0.51 -7.01
N VAL A 37 10.94 0.49 -7.83
CA VAL A 37 9.60 1.09 -7.97
C VAL A 37 9.21 1.05 -9.44
N ASN A 38 8.07 0.45 -9.74
CA ASN A 38 7.59 0.26 -11.10
C ASN A 38 8.71 -0.21 -12.06
N PRO A 39 9.36 -1.35 -11.74
CA PRO A 39 10.43 -1.86 -12.58
C PRO A 39 9.90 -2.24 -13.96
N ASN A 40 10.71 -2.03 -14.99
CA ASN A 40 10.41 -2.51 -16.33
C ASN A 40 10.57 -4.03 -16.42
N LYS A 41 10.22 -4.61 -17.57
CA LYS A 41 10.31 -6.05 -17.81
C LYS A 41 11.69 -6.63 -17.50
N ALA A 42 12.75 -6.01 -18.02
CA ALA A 42 14.11 -6.49 -17.83
C ALA A 42 14.56 -6.43 -16.36
N GLU A 43 14.15 -5.39 -15.63
CA GLU A 43 14.39 -5.27 -14.19
C GLU A 43 13.66 -6.35 -13.40
N LEU A 44 12.40 -6.65 -13.74
CA LEU A 44 11.62 -7.72 -13.11
C LEU A 44 12.22 -9.09 -13.40
N GLU A 45 12.56 -9.38 -14.64
CA GLU A 45 13.19 -10.63 -15.04
C GLU A 45 14.50 -10.88 -14.28
N LYS A 46 15.30 -9.83 -14.10
CA LYS A 46 16.52 -9.90 -13.29
C LYS A 46 16.24 -10.11 -11.81
N LEU A 47 15.26 -9.40 -11.23
CA LEU A 47 14.91 -9.49 -9.82
C LEU A 47 14.38 -10.87 -9.42
N TYR A 48 13.60 -11.48 -10.30
CA TYR A 48 12.94 -12.75 -10.02
C TYR A 48 13.57 -13.96 -10.73
N ASN A 49 14.62 -13.71 -11.50
CA ASN A 49 15.31 -14.74 -12.31
C ASN A 49 14.31 -15.59 -13.16
N THR A 50 13.39 -14.90 -13.82
CA THR A 50 12.33 -15.51 -14.65
C THR A 50 12.16 -14.72 -15.93
N GLN A 51 11.53 -15.31 -16.93
CA GLN A 51 11.15 -14.62 -18.16
C GLN A 51 9.68 -14.22 -18.10
N LEU A 52 9.38 -12.99 -18.50
CA LEU A 52 8.03 -12.47 -18.59
C LEU A 52 7.57 -12.46 -20.05
N GLU A 53 6.33 -12.83 -20.29
CA GLU A 53 5.76 -12.76 -21.64
C GLU A 53 5.48 -11.31 -22.05
N ASN A 54 4.92 -10.51 -21.14
CA ASN A 54 4.47 -9.16 -21.41
C ASN A 54 5.20 -8.13 -20.55
N ASP A 55 5.20 -6.88 -21.02
CA ASP A 55 5.63 -5.75 -20.24
C ASP A 55 4.64 -5.47 -19.08
N PRO A 56 5.14 -5.04 -17.90
CA PRO A 56 4.25 -4.65 -16.82
C PRO A 56 3.47 -3.39 -17.17
N GLU A 57 2.17 -3.41 -16.93
CA GLU A 57 1.31 -2.25 -17.12
C GLU A 57 1.07 -1.56 -15.78
N TYR A 58 1.42 -0.27 -15.71
CA TYR A 58 1.27 0.56 -14.51
C TYR A 58 0.21 1.64 -14.65
N LEU A 59 -0.26 1.87 -15.85
CA LEU A 59 -1.33 2.82 -16.17
C LEU A 59 -2.54 2.08 -16.70
N GLY A 60 -3.71 2.50 -16.28
CA GLY A 60 -4.96 1.91 -16.74
C GLY A 60 -6.15 2.79 -16.42
N GLU A 61 -7.32 2.24 -16.64
CA GLU A 61 -8.59 2.85 -16.27
C GLU A 61 -9.39 1.89 -15.41
N VAL A 62 -10.12 2.42 -14.44
CA VAL A 62 -11.06 1.68 -13.60
C VAL A 62 -12.42 2.37 -13.62
N GLU A 63 -13.48 1.58 -13.49
CA GLU A 63 -14.83 2.10 -13.30
C GLU A 63 -15.07 2.36 -11.82
N VAL A 64 -15.59 3.52 -11.49
CA VAL A 64 -15.87 3.96 -10.11
C VAL A 64 -17.27 4.59 -10.01
N GLY A 65 -17.79 4.62 -8.80
CA GLY A 65 -19.12 5.16 -8.52
C GLY A 65 -20.28 4.27 -8.99
N GLU A 66 -21.49 4.61 -8.59
CA GLU A 66 -22.71 3.89 -9.01
C GLU A 66 -22.98 4.02 -10.51
N ASP A 67 -22.58 5.14 -11.09
CA ASP A 67 -22.68 5.44 -12.52
C ASP A 67 -21.60 4.77 -13.38
N LYS A 68 -20.66 4.04 -12.74
CA LYS A 68 -19.56 3.32 -13.39
C LYS A 68 -18.76 4.19 -14.35
N HIS A 69 -18.53 5.45 -13.99
CA HIS A 69 -17.67 6.30 -14.80
C HIS A 69 -16.20 5.82 -14.74
N LYS A 70 -15.46 6.05 -15.83
CA LYS A 70 -14.07 5.63 -15.95
C LYS A 70 -13.14 6.71 -15.45
N VAL A 71 -12.19 6.31 -14.59
CA VAL A 71 -11.11 7.17 -14.14
C VAL A 71 -9.76 6.53 -14.42
N GLN A 72 -8.77 7.36 -14.69
CA GLN A 72 -7.40 6.89 -14.81
C GLN A 72 -6.94 6.31 -13.46
N ASN A 73 -6.20 5.20 -13.53
CA ASN A 73 -5.64 4.51 -12.39
C ASN A 73 -4.15 4.29 -12.62
N VAL A 74 -3.35 4.61 -11.62
CA VAL A 74 -1.92 4.33 -11.59
C VAL A 74 -1.69 3.23 -10.56
N ARG A 75 -0.99 2.17 -10.97
CA ARG A 75 -0.46 1.17 -10.06
C ARG A 75 1.00 1.48 -9.76
N LEU A 76 1.33 1.61 -8.48
CA LEU A 76 2.69 1.78 -8.00
C LEU A 76 3.12 0.53 -7.28
N ASP A 77 3.99 -0.25 -7.91
CA ASP A 77 4.54 -1.49 -7.38
C ASP A 77 5.92 -1.23 -6.77
N PHE A 78 6.01 -1.31 -5.46
CA PHE A 78 7.27 -1.32 -4.72
C PHE A 78 7.72 -2.76 -4.53
N ILE A 79 8.78 -3.15 -5.18
CA ILE A 79 9.38 -4.47 -4.95
C ILE A 79 10.19 -4.39 -3.68
N VAL A 80 9.83 -5.19 -2.70
CA VAL A 80 10.43 -5.18 -1.38
C VAL A 80 11.03 -6.55 -1.04
N LYS A 81 12.11 -6.51 -0.26
CA LYS A 81 12.80 -7.70 0.24
C LYS A 81 12.91 -7.62 1.76
N THR A 82 12.59 -8.69 2.45
CA THR A 82 12.74 -8.76 3.91
C THR A 82 14.19 -8.66 4.35
N ASP A 83 14.41 -8.05 5.52
CA ASP A 83 15.71 -8.05 6.20
C ASP A 83 15.88 -9.37 6.96
N ALA A 84 16.55 -10.33 6.34
CA ALA A 84 16.74 -11.67 6.90
C ALA A 84 17.37 -11.66 8.31
N GLU A 85 18.31 -10.73 8.58
CA GLU A 85 18.96 -10.61 9.89
C GLU A 85 17.97 -10.27 11.01
N LYS A 86 16.92 -9.52 10.68
CA LYS A 86 15.87 -9.10 11.61
C LYS A 86 14.63 -10.00 11.59
N CYS A 87 14.57 -10.93 10.66
CA CYS A 87 13.43 -11.83 10.45
C CYS A 87 13.78 -13.31 10.70
N GLY A 88 14.72 -13.60 11.60
CA GLY A 88 15.08 -14.98 11.94
C GLY A 88 15.62 -15.79 10.77
N GLY A 89 16.27 -15.17 9.79
CA GLY A 89 16.78 -15.80 8.58
C GLY A 89 15.76 -15.90 7.44
N ILE A 90 14.53 -15.45 7.64
CA ILE A 90 13.49 -15.48 6.60
C ILE A 90 13.78 -14.38 5.57
N GLU A 91 14.08 -14.81 4.35
CA GLU A 91 14.30 -13.92 3.21
C GLU A 91 13.33 -14.23 2.09
N PHE A 92 12.51 -13.25 1.71
CA PHE A 92 11.70 -13.32 0.50
C PHE A 92 11.49 -11.94 -0.12
N THR A 93 11.21 -11.94 -1.41
CA THR A 93 10.89 -10.73 -2.17
C THR A 93 9.42 -10.77 -2.54
N THR A 94 8.75 -9.65 -2.38
CA THR A 94 7.35 -9.50 -2.74
C THR A 94 7.07 -8.07 -3.19
N LYS A 95 5.80 -7.78 -3.42
CA LYS A 95 5.33 -6.50 -3.90
C LYS A 95 4.41 -5.83 -2.90
N VAL A 96 4.64 -4.55 -2.64
CA VAL A 96 3.68 -3.65 -1.99
C VAL A 96 3.10 -2.76 -3.07
N ALA A 97 1.82 -2.92 -3.36
CA ALA A 97 1.15 -2.21 -4.45
C ALA A 97 0.21 -1.13 -3.94
N PHE A 98 0.26 0.03 -4.55
CA PHE A 98 -0.66 1.13 -4.33
C PHE A 98 -1.41 1.45 -5.61
N PHE A 99 -2.70 1.74 -5.49
CA PHE A 99 -3.55 2.13 -6.61
C PHE A 99 -4.02 3.56 -6.39
N ILE A 100 -3.53 4.47 -7.22
CA ILE A 100 -3.91 5.88 -7.17
C ILE A 100 -4.82 6.15 -8.34
N ARG A 101 -6.02 6.64 -8.04
CA ARG A 101 -7.01 6.97 -9.06
C ARG A 101 -7.04 8.47 -9.28
N LYS A 102 -7.27 8.91 -10.52
CA LYS A 102 -7.50 10.32 -10.86
C LYS A 102 -8.92 10.75 -10.42
N GLU A 103 -9.17 10.52 -9.17
CA GLU A 103 -10.39 10.83 -8.45
C GLU A 103 -10.00 11.31 -7.05
N TYR A 104 -10.69 12.33 -6.55
CA TYR A 104 -10.42 12.83 -5.21
C TYR A 104 -10.85 11.81 -4.16
N ARG A 105 -10.16 11.81 -3.05
CA ARG A 105 -10.53 11.00 -1.90
C ARG A 105 -11.70 11.66 -1.19
N TYR A 106 -12.86 11.04 -1.30
CA TYR A 106 -14.06 11.43 -0.57
C TYR A 106 -14.13 10.73 0.79
N ASN A 107 -14.81 11.35 1.75
CA ASN A 107 -15.23 10.69 2.97
C ASN A 107 -16.34 9.67 2.64
N ARG A 108 -16.73 8.88 3.64
CA ARG A 108 -17.68 7.77 3.47
C ARG A 108 -19.02 8.17 2.85
N ASP A 109 -19.58 9.30 3.28
CA ASP A 109 -20.85 9.84 2.81
C ASP A 109 -20.73 10.70 1.54
N GLN A 110 -19.53 10.78 0.96
CA GLN A 110 -19.18 11.53 -0.24
C GLN A 110 -19.50 13.04 -0.18
N THR A 111 -19.66 13.58 1.02
CA THR A 111 -19.97 15.00 1.24
C THR A 111 -18.73 15.88 1.34
N LYS A 112 -17.57 15.28 1.66
CA LYS A 112 -16.31 15.98 1.86
C LYS A 112 -15.18 15.34 1.08
N VAL A 113 -14.22 16.21 0.73
CA VAL A 113 -12.98 15.84 0.05
C VAL A 113 -11.83 15.97 1.03
N GLN A 114 -10.92 15.02 1.03
CA GLN A 114 -9.68 15.14 1.76
C GLN A 114 -8.77 16.15 1.08
N ILE A 115 -8.21 17.05 1.86
CA ILE A 115 -7.16 17.97 1.43
C ILE A 115 -5.86 17.63 2.13
N ILE A 116 -4.75 17.95 1.47
CA ILE A 116 -3.40 17.72 1.97
C ILE A 116 -2.58 19.01 1.75
N ASP A 117 -1.87 19.45 2.77
CA ASP A 117 -0.97 20.60 2.66
C ASP A 117 0.47 20.17 2.34
N LYS A 118 1.34 21.15 2.11
CA LYS A 118 2.76 20.94 1.79
C LYS A 118 3.53 20.16 2.87
N TYR A 119 3.01 20.10 4.11
CA TYR A 119 3.60 19.34 5.21
C TYR A 119 2.99 17.92 5.35
N GLY A 120 2.10 17.53 4.43
CA GLY A 120 1.42 16.24 4.47
C GLY A 120 0.35 16.15 5.56
N ARG A 121 -0.11 17.29 6.13
CA ARG A 121 -1.26 17.30 7.05
C ARG A 121 -2.54 17.21 6.25
N THR A 122 -3.51 16.50 6.78
CA THR A 122 -4.79 16.26 6.09
C THR A 122 -5.97 16.83 6.87
N ALA A 123 -7.02 17.24 6.16
CA ALA A 123 -8.30 17.62 6.71
C ALA A 123 -9.43 17.25 5.74
N TRP A 124 -10.66 17.27 6.24
CA TRP A 124 -11.86 17.06 5.44
C TRP A 124 -12.62 18.36 5.30
N VAL A 125 -12.83 18.80 4.07
CA VAL A 125 -13.56 20.03 3.72
C VAL A 125 -14.65 19.75 2.70
N THR A 126 -15.62 20.62 2.55
CA THR A 126 -16.60 20.47 1.46
C THR A 126 -15.93 20.71 0.10
N VAL A 127 -16.56 20.22 -0.97
CA VAL A 127 -16.04 20.41 -2.33
C VAL A 127 -15.92 21.91 -2.67
N GLU A 128 -16.89 22.70 -2.21
CA GLU A 128 -16.89 24.15 -2.40
C GLU A 128 -15.71 24.82 -1.66
N GLN A 129 -15.46 24.43 -0.41
CA GLN A 129 -14.32 24.90 0.37
C GLN A 129 -12.98 24.50 -0.27
N ALA A 130 -12.88 23.27 -0.78
CA ALA A 130 -11.70 22.83 -1.50
C ALA A 130 -11.44 23.66 -2.76
N LYS A 131 -12.50 23.98 -3.52
CA LYS A 131 -12.41 24.81 -4.72
C LYS A 131 -12.10 26.28 -4.42
N ALA A 132 -12.67 26.81 -3.35
CA ALA A 132 -12.47 28.19 -2.93
C ALA A 132 -11.17 28.39 -2.13
N HIS A 133 -10.44 27.34 -1.80
CA HIS A 133 -9.32 27.37 -0.85
C HIS A 133 -9.71 27.94 0.53
N GLU A 134 -10.95 27.68 0.95
CA GLU A 134 -11.46 28.10 2.26
C GLU A 134 -11.34 26.95 3.26
N ILE A 135 -10.51 27.14 4.27
CA ILE A 135 -10.31 26.14 5.32
C ILE A 135 -11.06 26.58 6.58
N PRO A 136 -11.90 25.70 7.15
CA PRO A 136 -12.50 25.98 8.45
C PRO A 136 -11.42 26.08 9.53
N VAL A 137 -11.45 27.17 10.31
CA VAL A 137 -10.58 27.33 11.47
C VAL A 137 -11.08 26.43 12.59
N TYR A 138 -10.39 25.32 12.85
CA TYR A 138 -10.70 24.45 13.99
C TYR A 138 -10.19 25.11 15.28
N LYS A 139 -11.09 25.55 16.14
CA LYS A 139 -10.76 26.26 17.38
C LYS A 139 -9.98 25.46 18.41
N ASN A 140 -9.99 24.12 18.34
CA ASN A 140 -9.45 23.22 19.39
C ASN A 140 -8.65 22.03 18.86
N GLY A 141 -8.06 22.12 17.68
CA GLY A 141 -7.34 20.99 17.08
C GLY A 141 -6.04 21.40 16.41
N PRO A 142 -5.13 20.46 16.22
CA PRO A 142 -3.80 20.68 15.64
C PRO A 142 -3.79 21.10 14.17
N ALA A 143 -4.92 21.35 13.57
CA ALA A 143 -5.03 21.50 12.13
C ALA A 143 -5.27 22.95 11.71
N ASN A 144 -4.32 23.82 12.00
CA ASN A 144 -4.12 24.92 11.07
C ASN A 144 -3.40 24.34 9.85
N ILE A 145 -4.19 23.79 8.92
CA ILE A 145 -3.66 23.40 7.61
C ILE A 145 -3.18 24.67 6.93
N ASP A 146 -1.98 24.60 6.35
CA ASP A 146 -1.42 25.69 5.55
C ASP A 146 -2.44 26.05 4.44
N LYS A 147 -2.58 27.33 4.12
CA LYS A 147 -3.47 27.79 3.05
C LYS A 147 -3.07 27.25 1.67
N ASP A 148 -1.82 26.83 1.55
CA ASP A 148 -1.29 26.15 0.38
C ASP A 148 -1.58 24.67 0.47
N TYR A 149 -2.77 24.28 0.06
CA TYR A 149 -3.23 22.89 0.07
C TYR A 149 -3.88 22.51 -1.26
N ARG A 150 -4.01 21.22 -1.47
CA ARG A 150 -4.71 20.65 -2.62
C ARG A 150 -5.59 19.48 -2.18
N PRO A 151 -6.62 19.11 -2.95
CA PRO A 151 -7.32 17.84 -2.74
C PRO A 151 -6.39 16.64 -2.89
N ALA A 152 -6.54 15.65 -2.01
CA ALA A 152 -5.83 14.38 -2.11
C ALA A 152 -6.50 13.45 -3.12
N TYR A 153 -5.70 12.69 -3.84
CA TYR A 153 -6.18 11.63 -4.71
C TYR A 153 -6.50 10.35 -3.92
N HIS A 154 -7.41 9.55 -4.46
CA HIS A 154 -7.71 8.23 -3.91
C HIS A 154 -6.46 7.34 -3.91
N GLY A 155 -6.12 6.74 -2.77
CA GLY A 155 -4.91 5.92 -2.57
C GLY A 155 -3.64 6.70 -2.22
N GLU A 156 -3.65 8.01 -2.30
CA GLU A 156 -2.47 8.85 -2.05
C GLU A 156 -2.02 8.82 -0.58
N GLU A 157 -2.96 8.72 0.35
CA GLU A 157 -2.62 8.69 1.78
C GLU A 157 -1.84 7.42 2.14
N GLU A 158 -2.26 6.28 1.63
CA GLU A 158 -1.59 5.00 1.83
C GLU A 158 -0.15 5.04 1.31
N LEU A 159 0.03 5.57 0.09
CA LEU A 159 1.37 5.79 -0.49
C LEU A 159 2.19 6.78 0.35
N THR A 160 1.60 7.90 0.76
CA THR A 160 2.26 8.91 1.60
C THR A 160 2.71 8.31 2.92
N ASN A 161 1.88 7.50 3.56
CA ASN A 161 2.22 6.82 4.82
C ASN A 161 3.38 5.84 4.64
N PHE A 162 3.39 5.09 3.53
CA PHE A 162 4.51 4.22 3.20
C PHE A 162 5.82 4.99 3.04
N ILE A 163 5.81 6.04 2.22
CA ILE A 163 7.01 6.86 1.97
C ILE A 163 7.50 7.55 3.24
N LYS A 164 6.59 8.10 4.06
CA LYS A 164 6.95 8.70 5.37
C LYS A 164 7.59 7.68 6.31
N ALA A 165 7.06 6.47 6.37
CA ALA A 165 7.63 5.41 7.19
C ALA A 165 9.01 4.97 6.66
N TYR A 166 9.14 4.83 5.35
CA TYR A 166 10.38 4.44 4.67
C TYR A 166 11.50 5.49 4.85
N LEU A 167 11.19 6.76 4.66
CA LEU A 167 12.14 7.88 4.81
C LEU A 167 12.33 8.30 6.27
N ASN A 168 11.63 7.65 7.22
CA ASN A 168 11.65 8.00 8.64
C ASN A 168 11.25 9.47 8.91
N ILE A 169 10.35 10.03 8.12
CA ILE A 169 9.89 11.41 8.25
C ILE A 169 9.12 11.58 9.56
N PRO A 170 9.46 12.55 10.42
CA PRO A 170 8.75 12.78 11.67
C PRO A 170 7.30 13.23 11.43
N ASN A 171 6.44 13.02 12.41
CA ASN A 171 5.09 13.58 12.38
C ASN A 171 5.14 15.09 12.68
N VAL A 172 4.29 15.86 12.03
CA VAL A 172 4.17 17.31 12.25
C VAL A 172 3.83 17.63 13.71
N MET A 173 3.07 16.76 14.36
CA MET A 173 2.70 16.88 15.77
C MET A 173 3.42 15.81 16.60
N LYS A 174 3.92 16.22 17.77
CA LYS A 174 4.48 15.33 18.79
C LYS A 174 3.75 15.51 20.12
N TYR A 175 3.64 14.43 20.88
CA TYR A 175 3.01 14.46 22.20
C TYR A 175 4.09 14.68 23.26
N VAL A 176 4.05 15.82 23.95
CA VAL A 176 5.04 16.21 24.94
C VAL A 176 4.31 16.78 26.15
N ASN A 177 4.64 16.31 27.35
CA ASN A 177 4.05 16.80 28.62
C ASN A 177 2.51 16.83 28.58
N ASN A 178 1.89 15.73 28.15
CA ASN A 178 0.45 15.58 28.00
C ASN A 178 -0.25 16.58 27.04
N THR A 179 0.51 17.15 26.12
CA THR A 179 -0.02 18.11 25.14
C THR A 179 0.54 17.80 23.74
N TRP A 180 -0.32 17.94 22.72
CA TRP A 180 0.12 17.90 21.33
C TRP A 180 0.75 19.23 20.96
N VAL A 181 2.01 19.20 20.54
CA VAL A 181 2.76 20.35 20.07
C VAL A 181 3.28 20.15 18.66
N MET A 182 3.37 21.22 17.90
CA MET A 182 4.00 21.19 16.58
C MET A 182 5.50 20.94 16.71
N VAL A 183 6.10 20.23 15.78
CA VAL A 183 7.56 20.11 15.71
C VAL A 183 8.21 21.43 15.36
N ASP A 184 9.47 21.63 15.76
CA ASP A 184 10.17 22.91 15.59
C ASP A 184 10.45 23.25 14.12
N LYS A 185 10.56 22.22 13.28
CA LYS A 185 10.80 22.33 11.84
C LYS A 185 9.76 21.54 11.06
N PRO A 186 8.57 22.11 10.81
CA PRO A 186 7.52 21.42 10.05
C PRO A 186 7.94 20.99 8.65
N GLU A 187 8.88 21.69 8.02
CA GLU A 187 9.46 21.35 6.73
C GLU A 187 10.17 19.99 6.72
N ASP A 188 10.70 19.54 7.85
CA ASP A 188 11.30 18.19 7.98
C ASP A 188 10.24 17.09 7.98
N CYS A 189 8.97 17.45 8.10
CA CYS A 189 7.83 16.53 8.12
C CYS A 189 7.16 16.36 6.75
N GLU A 190 7.71 16.97 5.72
CA GLU A 190 7.19 16.89 4.36
C GLU A 190 7.44 15.52 3.75
N ALA A 191 6.37 14.90 3.25
CA ALA A 191 6.54 13.77 2.36
C ALA A 191 6.81 14.32 0.95
N ARG A 192 7.99 14.06 0.42
CA ARG A 192 8.40 14.52 -0.91
C ARG A 192 7.67 13.77 -2.03
N LEU A 193 6.35 13.89 -2.07
CA LEU A 193 5.49 13.39 -3.13
C LEU A 193 4.95 14.59 -3.91
N GLU A 194 5.85 15.29 -4.56
CA GLU A 194 5.47 16.36 -5.45
C GLU A 194 4.95 15.77 -6.78
N ASN A 195 3.96 16.41 -7.37
CA ASN A 195 3.46 16.09 -8.72
C ASN A 195 2.87 14.69 -8.93
N ILE A 196 1.96 14.25 -8.06
CA ILE A 196 1.22 13.01 -8.29
C ILE A 196 0.57 12.95 -9.69
N ALA A 197 0.26 14.12 -10.28
CA ALA A 197 -0.26 14.22 -11.65
C ALA A 197 0.71 13.66 -12.71
N GLU A 198 2.03 13.68 -12.45
CA GLU A 198 3.02 13.10 -13.35
C GLU A 198 2.97 11.57 -13.37
N TYR A 199 2.52 10.96 -12.27
CA TYR A 199 2.34 9.51 -12.22
C TYR A 199 1.28 9.03 -13.21
N PHE A 200 0.22 9.82 -13.43
CA PHE A 200 -0.80 9.55 -14.45
C PHE A 200 -0.28 9.68 -15.89
N LYS A 201 0.92 10.22 -16.06
CA LYS A 201 1.63 10.27 -17.34
C LYS A 201 2.71 9.19 -17.47
N GLY A 202 2.86 8.33 -16.45
CA GLY A 202 3.88 7.29 -16.39
C GLY A 202 5.27 7.79 -15.96
N ASN A 203 5.37 9.01 -15.45
CA ASN A 203 6.63 9.53 -14.93
C ASN A 203 6.82 9.15 -13.45
N PHE A 204 7.56 8.07 -13.21
CA PHE A 204 7.86 7.56 -11.87
C PHE A 204 9.27 7.93 -11.38
N LYS A 205 9.96 8.82 -12.10
CA LYS A 205 11.36 9.16 -11.83
C LYS A 205 11.55 9.67 -10.40
N GLU A 206 10.68 10.53 -9.93
CA GLU A 206 10.76 11.11 -8.59
C GLU A 206 10.78 10.04 -7.49
N LEU A 207 9.86 9.07 -7.54
CA LEU A 207 9.85 7.95 -6.59
C LEU A 207 11.13 7.12 -6.67
N ARG A 208 11.61 6.83 -7.87
CA ARG A 208 12.85 6.08 -8.08
C ARG A 208 14.05 6.84 -7.53
N ASP A 209 14.12 8.14 -7.73
CA ASP A 209 15.22 8.98 -7.22
C ASP A 209 15.23 9.02 -5.68
N VAL A 210 14.06 9.13 -5.05
CA VAL A 210 13.92 9.07 -3.59
C VAL A 210 14.42 7.72 -3.04
N ILE A 211 14.05 6.62 -3.66
CA ILE A 211 14.49 5.28 -3.27
C ILE A 211 16.00 5.09 -3.51
N ALA A 212 16.51 5.56 -4.64
CA ALA A 212 17.94 5.45 -4.96
C ALA A 212 18.83 6.27 -4.00
N LEU A 213 18.33 7.39 -3.48
CA LEU A 213 19.04 8.21 -2.50
C LEU A 213 19.07 7.59 -1.10
N GLN A 214 18.18 6.63 -0.82
CA GLN A 214 18.01 6.01 0.49
C GLN A 214 18.05 4.47 0.44
N PRO A 215 19.06 3.85 -0.21
CA PRO A 215 19.06 2.41 -0.52
C PRO A 215 19.07 1.51 0.72
N ASN A 216 19.49 2.01 1.88
CA ASN A 216 19.58 1.27 3.14
C ASN A 216 18.39 1.52 4.08
N ASN A 217 17.45 2.37 3.68
CA ASN A 217 16.26 2.61 4.49
C ASN A 217 15.37 1.37 4.48
N LYS A 218 14.66 1.20 5.59
CA LYS A 218 13.72 0.11 5.80
C LYS A 218 12.40 0.65 6.30
N VAL A 219 11.34 0.01 5.89
CA VAL A 219 9.99 0.20 6.43
C VAL A 219 9.48 -1.12 6.95
N LYS A 220 8.72 -1.11 8.05
CA LYS A 220 8.08 -2.31 8.56
C LYS A 220 6.71 -2.47 7.91
N VAL A 221 6.50 -3.67 7.40
CA VAL A 221 5.29 -4.08 6.68
C VAL A 221 4.67 -5.27 7.41
N LEU A 222 3.37 -5.23 7.63
CA LEU A 222 2.62 -6.39 8.11
C LEU A 222 2.23 -7.26 6.91
N PHE A 223 2.71 -8.48 6.93
CA PHE A 223 2.40 -9.52 5.96
C PHE A 223 1.29 -10.44 6.48
N GLY A 224 0.52 -10.99 5.55
CA GLY A 224 -0.51 -11.97 5.82
C GLY A 224 -0.72 -12.89 4.64
N VAL A 225 -1.66 -13.79 4.75
CA VAL A 225 -1.99 -14.77 3.73
C VAL A 225 -3.46 -14.65 3.36
N ARG A 226 -3.71 -14.41 2.08
CA ARG A 226 -5.06 -14.41 1.53
C ARG A 226 -5.35 -15.77 0.92
N THR A 227 -6.49 -16.34 1.30
CA THR A 227 -7.02 -17.58 0.71
C THR A 227 -8.20 -17.23 -0.20
N THR A 228 -8.18 -17.73 -1.41
CA THR A 228 -9.27 -17.55 -2.39
C THR A 228 -10.29 -18.70 -2.26
N ASP A 229 -11.45 -18.57 -2.89
CA ASP A 229 -12.54 -19.56 -2.83
C ASP A 229 -12.11 -20.92 -3.40
N ASP A 230 -11.13 -20.96 -4.27
CA ASP A 230 -10.50 -22.19 -4.80
C ASP A 230 -9.31 -22.67 -3.94
N ASN A 231 -9.22 -22.22 -2.70
CA ASN A 231 -8.20 -22.57 -1.71
C ASN A 231 -6.74 -22.22 -2.11
N LYS A 232 -6.54 -21.36 -3.11
CA LYS A 232 -5.21 -20.87 -3.42
C LYS A 232 -4.79 -19.78 -2.43
N GLN A 233 -3.53 -19.84 -2.04
CA GLN A 233 -2.96 -18.92 -1.06
C GLN A 233 -1.99 -17.94 -1.70
N TYR A 234 -2.13 -16.67 -1.33
CA TYR A 234 -1.31 -15.57 -1.83
C TYR A 234 -0.71 -14.78 -0.69
N GLN A 235 0.52 -14.31 -0.87
CA GLN A 235 1.11 -13.36 0.05
C GLN A 235 0.31 -12.07 0.00
N ALA A 236 -0.15 -11.60 1.15
CA ALA A 236 -0.88 -10.37 1.31
C ALA A 236 -0.05 -9.33 2.09
N VAL A 237 -0.38 -8.07 1.87
CA VAL A 237 0.21 -6.93 2.58
C VAL A 237 -0.91 -6.10 3.19
N TYR A 238 -0.74 -5.75 4.47
CA TYR A 238 -1.60 -4.79 5.13
C TYR A 238 -1.17 -3.36 4.75
N ASN A 239 -1.88 -2.75 3.83
CA ASN A 239 -1.47 -1.47 3.22
C ASN A 239 -2.04 -0.23 3.92
N GLN A 240 -2.71 -0.39 5.07
CA GLN A 240 -3.31 0.74 5.79
C GLN A 240 -2.36 1.41 6.75
N MET A 241 -1.40 0.66 7.28
CA MET A 241 -0.43 1.19 8.21
C MET A 241 0.95 0.60 7.95
N PHE A 242 1.92 1.48 7.79
CA PHE A 242 3.33 1.16 7.67
C PHE A 242 4.08 1.77 8.86
N LEU A 243 5.02 1.01 9.42
CA LEU A 243 5.75 1.47 10.59
C LEU A 243 7.18 1.83 10.23
N LYS A 244 7.70 2.87 10.86
CA LYS A 244 9.12 3.20 10.78
C LYS A 244 9.95 2.04 11.34
N ASN A 245 11.14 1.85 10.80
CA ASN A 245 11.99 0.72 11.16
C ASN A 245 12.32 0.63 12.67
N ASN A 246 12.39 1.77 13.35
CA ASN A 246 12.70 1.85 14.79
C ASN A 246 11.51 1.56 15.72
N ILE A 247 10.31 1.40 15.21
CA ILE A 247 9.12 1.10 16.02
C ILE A 247 9.15 -0.38 16.43
N THR A 248 9.02 -0.64 17.70
CA THR A 248 8.99 -2.00 18.30
C THR A 248 7.64 -2.32 18.95
N ASP A 249 6.86 -1.32 19.27
CA ASP A 249 5.51 -1.48 19.80
C ASP A 249 4.50 -1.51 18.63
N TYR A 250 3.83 -2.64 18.46
CA TYR A 250 2.85 -2.88 17.42
C TYR A 250 1.40 -2.72 17.89
N SER A 251 1.17 -2.24 19.12
CA SER A 251 -0.18 -2.13 19.69
C SER A 251 -1.15 -1.30 18.85
N LYS A 252 -0.66 -0.21 18.24
CA LYS A 252 -1.47 0.61 17.32
C LYS A 252 -1.81 -0.10 16.04
N LEU A 253 -0.87 -0.85 15.48
CA LEU A 253 -1.09 -1.65 14.28
C LEU A 253 -2.11 -2.75 14.55
N ASP A 254 -2.00 -3.43 15.70
CA ASP A 254 -2.95 -4.46 16.09
C ASP A 254 -4.35 -3.86 16.31
N ALA A 255 -4.45 -2.74 17.03
CA ALA A 255 -5.73 -2.07 17.25
C ALA A 255 -6.43 -1.67 15.94
N ASP A 256 -5.69 -1.06 14.99
CA ASP A 256 -6.24 -0.70 13.68
C ASP A 256 -6.67 -1.96 12.89
N LEU A 257 -5.88 -3.02 12.93
CA LEU A 257 -6.23 -4.28 12.28
C LEU A 257 -7.51 -4.89 12.88
N GLN A 258 -7.65 -4.93 14.21
CA GLN A 258 -8.81 -5.49 14.89
C GLN A 258 -10.07 -4.66 14.61
N GLU A 259 -9.97 -3.34 14.64
CA GLU A 259 -11.08 -2.45 14.29
C GLU A 259 -11.59 -2.73 12.88
N ARG A 260 -10.69 -2.87 11.92
CA ARG A 260 -11.05 -3.15 10.52
C ARG A 260 -11.61 -4.54 10.34
N LYS A 261 -11.06 -5.56 11.02
CA LYS A 261 -11.64 -6.91 11.01
C LYS A 261 -13.05 -6.93 11.60
N ALA A 262 -13.26 -6.22 12.72
CA ALA A 262 -14.59 -6.09 13.32
C ALA A 262 -15.60 -5.40 12.38
N ALA A 263 -15.12 -4.52 11.52
CA ALA A 263 -15.90 -3.88 10.48
C ALA A 263 -16.08 -4.72 9.20
N GLY A 264 -15.64 -5.99 9.21
CA GLY A 264 -15.80 -6.93 8.10
C GLY A 264 -14.71 -6.86 7.01
N ALA A 265 -13.63 -6.10 7.26
CA ALA A 265 -12.51 -6.07 6.32
C ALA A 265 -11.68 -7.36 6.37
N TYR A 266 -11.08 -7.71 5.22
CA TYR A 266 -10.18 -8.87 5.08
C TYR A 266 -10.83 -10.23 5.41
N PRO A 267 -12.04 -10.54 4.92
CA PRO A 267 -12.74 -11.78 5.30
C PRO A 267 -12.00 -13.05 4.88
N THR A 268 -11.13 -12.96 3.86
CA THR A 268 -10.35 -14.08 3.33
C THR A 268 -8.84 -13.92 3.55
N THR A 269 -8.43 -12.97 4.39
CA THR A 269 -7.01 -12.70 4.61
C THR A 269 -6.67 -12.78 6.10
N GLU A 270 -5.67 -13.60 6.42
CA GLU A 270 -5.15 -13.74 7.75
C GLU A 270 -3.91 -12.87 7.94
N PHE A 271 -3.98 -11.96 8.90
CA PHE A 271 -2.87 -11.17 9.39
C PHE A 271 -2.63 -11.50 10.86
N THR A 272 -1.36 -11.70 11.23
CA THR A 272 -0.94 -11.89 12.61
C THR A 272 0.09 -10.82 12.96
N VAL A 273 -0.20 -9.98 13.94
CA VAL A 273 0.74 -8.98 14.43
C VAL A 273 1.75 -9.65 15.35
N GLY A 274 3.02 -9.48 15.07
CA GLY A 274 4.14 -10.10 15.77
C GLY A 274 5.32 -10.32 14.85
N ASP A 275 6.28 -11.10 15.29
CA ASP A 275 7.46 -11.44 14.48
C ASP A 275 7.08 -12.22 13.22
N LEU A 276 7.83 -12.00 12.17
CA LEU A 276 7.61 -12.71 10.90
C LEU A 276 7.85 -14.21 11.07
N LYS A 277 6.92 -15.01 10.62
CA LYS A 277 7.00 -16.47 10.62
C LYS A 277 6.40 -17.07 9.36
N GLU A 278 6.81 -18.28 9.05
CA GLU A 278 6.16 -19.08 8.00
C GLU A 278 4.71 -19.34 8.40
N TYR A 279 3.82 -19.25 7.45
CA TYR A 279 2.41 -19.55 7.63
C TYR A 279 2.21 -21.04 7.48
N ASP A 280 1.89 -21.71 8.61
CA ASP A 280 1.60 -23.13 8.62
C ASP A 280 0.25 -23.38 7.95
N VAL A 281 0.29 -23.99 6.79
CA VAL A 281 -0.90 -24.57 6.18
C VAL A 281 -1.22 -25.82 6.97
N GLU A 282 -2.22 -25.78 7.87
CA GLU A 282 -2.82 -27.03 8.30
C GLU A 282 -3.23 -27.79 7.04
N SER A 283 -2.68 -28.98 6.87
CA SER A 283 -2.71 -29.79 5.66
C SER A 283 -4.15 -30.11 5.23
N THR A 284 -4.77 -29.19 4.51
CA THR A 284 -5.88 -29.52 3.62
C THR A 284 -5.25 -29.99 2.32
N ASP A 285 -5.51 -31.25 1.98
CA ASP A 285 -4.98 -32.01 0.85
C ASP A 285 -4.64 -31.15 -0.39
N LEU A 286 -3.34 -30.82 -0.54
CA LEU A 286 -2.78 -30.16 -1.72
C LEU A 286 -2.50 -31.15 -2.87
N SER A 287 -3.19 -32.26 -2.92
CA SER A 287 -2.98 -33.31 -3.96
C SER A 287 -3.42 -32.91 -5.37
N ASN A 288 -3.83 -31.62 -5.58
CA ASN A 288 -4.31 -31.17 -6.90
C ASN A 288 -3.82 -29.77 -7.33
N SER A 289 -2.61 -29.36 -6.98
CA SER A 289 -2.01 -28.18 -7.58
C SER A 289 -1.27 -28.53 -8.86
N GLY A 290 -2.03 -28.85 -9.89
CA GLY A 290 -1.52 -28.90 -11.26
C GLY A 290 -1.17 -27.49 -11.73
N ALA A 291 0.00 -27.37 -12.31
CA ALA A 291 0.50 -26.34 -13.22
C ALA A 291 0.42 -24.87 -12.76
N ALA A 292 1.57 -24.24 -12.74
CA ALA A 292 1.73 -22.78 -12.78
C ALA A 292 0.95 -22.22 -13.98
N GLY A 293 -0.25 -21.76 -13.73
CA GLY A 293 -1.12 -21.14 -14.73
C GLY A 293 -2.16 -20.33 -14.00
N ASP A 294 -2.23 -19.07 -14.37
CA ASP A 294 -3.31 -18.12 -14.06
C ASP A 294 -3.59 -17.87 -12.59
N MET A 295 -2.91 -16.88 -12.05
CA MET A 295 -3.36 -16.20 -10.84
C MET A 295 -4.34 -15.10 -11.22
N PRO A 296 -5.64 -15.28 -11.04
CA PRO A 296 -6.53 -14.14 -11.05
C PRO A 296 -6.29 -13.40 -9.72
N PHE A 297 -5.52 -12.32 -9.75
CA PHE A 297 -5.97 -11.25 -8.90
C PHE A 297 -7.39 -10.96 -9.39
N PRO A 298 -8.39 -10.90 -8.51
CA PRO A 298 -9.61 -10.27 -8.92
C PRO A 298 -9.15 -8.93 -9.50
N ALA A 299 -9.50 -8.65 -10.73
CA ALA A 299 -9.59 -7.29 -11.22
C ALA A 299 -10.13 -6.54 -10.02
N GLY A 300 -9.29 -5.69 -9.39
CA GLY A 300 -9.60 -5.09 -8.10
C GLY A 300 -11.03 -4.70 -8.22
N ASP A 301 -11.84 -5.16 -7.29
CA ASP A 301 -13.28 -5.14 -7.39
C ASP A 301 -13.70 -3.90 -8.16
N ALA A 302 -13.97 -4.09 -9.47
CA ALA A 302 -14.51 -3.04 -10.32
C ALA A 302 -15.99 -2.80 -9.98
N GLY A 303 -16.47 -3.51 -8.99
CA GLY A 303 -17.65 -3.22 -8.25
C GLY A 303 -17.28 -2.26 -7.14
N GLY A 304 -17.56 -0.98 -7.34
CA GLY A 304 -17.32 0.18 -6.49
C GLY A 304 -17.77 0.11 -5.04
N GLY A 305 -17.58 -0.98 -4.38
CA GLY A 305 -17.48 -1.07 -2.95
C GLY A 305 -16.02 -0.82 -2.62
N THR A 306 -15.68 0.33 -2.08
CA THR A 306 -14.49 0.39 -1.24
C THR A 306 -14.57 -0.81 -0.31
N PRO A 307 -13.45 -1.50 0.02
CA PRO A 307 -13.45 -2.54 1.05
C PRO A 307 -14.02 -2.06 2.38
N TRP A 308 -14.52 -0.86 2.41
CA TRP A 308 -14.98 -0.03 3.51
C TRP A 308 -16.42 0.44 3.35
N ASP A 309 -17.21 -0.18 2.49
CA ASP A 309 -18.66 -0.02 2.57
C ASP A 309 -19.14 -0.73 3.83
N PHE A 310 -18.97 -0.06 4.96
CA PHE A 310 -19.60 -0.40 6.23
C PHE A 310 -21.09 -0.13 6.05
N GLY A 311 -21.78 -1.12 5.51
CA GLY A 311 -23.22 -1.08 5.39
C GLY A 311 -23.84 -0.66 6.69
N LYS A 312 -24.71 0.34 6.59
CA LYS A 312 -25.76 0.84 7.49
C LYS A 312 -25.49 0.74 8.99
#